data_3224bf4044117aea64318e088c9e6d2a
#
_entry.id   3224bf4044117aea64318e088c9e6d2a
#
_cell.length_a   1.000
_cell.length_b   1.000
_cell.length_c   1.000
_cell.angle_alpha   90.00
_cell.angle_beta   90.00
_cell.angle_gamma   90.00
#
_symmetry.space_group_name_H-M   'P 1'
#
loop_
_entity.id
_entity.type
_entity.pdbx_description
1 polymer ?
#
loop_
_entity_poly.entity_id
_entity_poly.type
_entity_poly.pdbx_seq_one_letter_code
_entity_poly.pdbx_strand_id
1 'polypeptide(L)'
;MTRNSFAGYRLLRDMTQTETTVMRKKFFVHLAGKTNNAHQELVESLKSAGQVEVSILEDSDYLLVFCPIASRVGTDISEALENMPGGKNAILVVMHHTFNPNYVVAPSNRQVTNPKVFLTVDCLFYEGKLLQSDLNEIALHEIMKSLGICYSPHSSWGASFVKMWNCWTWAGVGAVTTVVVVVVFTVVIVEMIKK
;
A
#
# COMPACT_ATOMS: atom_id res chain seq x y z
N MET A 1 -9.08 39.93 39.36
CA MET A 1 -8.75 40.03 37.92
C MET A 1 -7.82 38.89 37.56
N THR A 2 -8.36 37.75 37.11
CA THR A 2 -7.57 36.64 36.55
C THR A 2 -8.49 35.86 35.62
N ARG A 3 -8.58 36.32 34.38
CA ARG A 3 -9.16 35.60 33.27
C ARG A 3 -8.13 35.69 32.15
N ASN A 4 -7.50 34.57 31.78
CA ASN A 4 -6.95 34.29 30.44
C ASN A 4 -5.88 33.19 30.50
N SER A 5 -6.20 32.00 31.07
CA SER A 5 -5.28 30.85 30.99
C SER A 5 -5.86 29.62 30.27
N PHE A 6 -7.13 29.66 29.85
CA PHE A 6 -7.76 28.50 29.27
C PHE A 6 -7.86 28.51 27.72
N ALA A 7 -7.53 29.61 27.07
CA ALA A 7 -7.62 29.71 25.61
C ALA A 7 -6.46 29.03 24.87
N GLY A 8 -5.28 28.95 25.50
CA GLY A 8 -4.07 28.38 24.91
C GLY A 8 -4.11 26.85 24.73
N TYR A 9 -4.79 26.14 25.62
CA TYR A 9 -4.85 24.68 25.58
C TYR A 9 -5.86 24.13 24.57
N ARG A 10 -6.81 24.94 24.14
CA ARG A 10 -7.79 24.54 23.11
C ARG A 10 -7.22 24.58 21.71
N LEU A 11 -6.36 25.56 21.41
CA LEU A 11 -5.67 25.69 20.13
C LEU A 11 -4.64 24.59 19.86
N LEU A 12 -4.00 24.06 20.93
CA LEU A 12 -3.03 22.96 20.79
C LEU A 12 -3.72 21.60 20.57
N ARG A 13 -4.97 21.43 20.99
CA ARG A 13 -5.72 20.18 20.76
C ARG A 13 -6.25 20.07 19.33
N ASP A 14 -6.56 21.19 18.68
CA ASP A 14 -7.03 21.22 17.30
C ASP A 14 -5.89 21.07 16.27
N MET A 15 -4.63 21.29 16.67
CA MET A 15 -3.48 21.13 15.78
C MET A 15 -2.90 19.70 15.75
N THR A 16 -3.35 18.80 16.63
CA THR A 16 -2.84 17.41 16.70
C THR A 16 -3.77 16.36 16.05
N GLN A 17 -4.90 16.79 15.50
CA GLN A 17 -5.77 15.92 14.70
C GLN A 17 -5.62 16.23 13.21
N THR A 18 -4.40 16.12 12.67
CA THR A 18 -4.27 15.72 11.29
C THR A 18 -4.46 14.20 11.27
N GLU A 19 -5.70 13.76 11.45
CA GLU A 19 -6.11 12.45 10.97
C GLU A 19 -5.75 12.45 9.49
N THR A 20 -4.71 11.71 9.14
CA THR A 20 -4.46 11.32 7.76
C THR A 20 -5.62 10.40 7.41
N THR A 21 -6.73 11.02 7.01
CA THR A 21 -7.89 10.29 6.50
C THR A 21 -7.41 9.63 5.23
N VAL A 22 -6.97 8.37 5.34
CA VAL A 22 -6.68 7.54 4.19
C VAL A 22 -7.97 7.56 3.36
N MET A 23 -7.92 8.22 2.21
CA MET A 23 -9.07 8.31 1.30
C MET A 23 -9.41 6.89 0.85
N ARG A 24 -10.43 6.34 1.47
CA ARG A 24 -10.95 5.02 1.14
C ARG A 24 -11.59 5.08 -0.24
N LYS A 25 -10.86 4.67 -1.27
CA LYS A 25 -11.34 4.63 -2.65
C LYS A 25 -11.79 3.24 -3.03
N LYS A 26 -12.74 3.18 -3.94
CA LYS A 26 -13.27 1.95 -4.50
C LYS A 26 -12.59 1.67 -5.84
N PHE A 27 -12.18 0.46 -6.08
CA PHE A 27 -11.58 0.08 -7.36
C PHE A 27 -12.27 -1.13 -7.98
N PHE A 28 -12.32 -1.14 -9.30
CA PHE A 28 -12.77 -2.26 -10.09
C PHE A 28 -11.57 -2.93 -10.76
N VAL A 29 -11.48 -4.26 -10.65
CA VAL A 29 -10.41 -5.05 -11.27
C VAL A 29 -10.80 -5.43 -12.70
N HIS A 30 -9.95 -5.06 -13.66
CA HIS A 30 -10.08 -5.47 -15.06
C HIS A 30 -8.87 -6.31 -15.47
N LEU A 31 -9.11 -7.53 -15.95
CA LEU A 31 -8.07 -8.44 -16.44
C LEU A 31 -8.06 -8.42 -17.97
N ALA A 32 -7.01 -7.87 -18.56
CA ALA A 32 -6.81 -7.86 -20.00
C ALA A 32 -6.22 -9.18 -20.56
N GLY A 33 -5.98 -10.17 -19.68
CA GLY A 33 -5.45 -11.47 -20.07
C GLY A 33 -5.32 -12.42 -18.88
N LYS A 34 -4.68 -13.57 -19.11
CA LYS A 34 -4.52 -14.62 -18.08
C LYS A 34 -3.37 -14.31 -17.14
N THR A 35 -3.68 -13.90 -15.94
CA THR A 35 -2.69 -13.62 -14.88
C THR A 35 -2.38 -14.85 -14.01
N ASN A 36 -3.09 -15.95 -14.19
CA ASN A 36 -3.00 -17.15 -13.36
C ASN A 36 -3.14 -16.86 -11.86
N ASN A 37 -3.98 -15.86 -11.49
CA ASN A 37 -4.21 -15.35 -10.15
C ASN A 37 -3.05 -14.54 -9.52
N ALA A 38 -1.92 -14.32 -10.18
CA ALA A 38 -0.83 -13.51 -9.64
C ALA A 38 -1.25 -12.07 -9.27
N HIS A 39 -2.26 -11.52 -9.94
CA HIS A 39 -2.82 -10.20 -9.63
C HIS A 39 -3.42 -10.10 -8.22
N GLN A 40 -3.88 -11.22 -7.64
CA GLN A 40 -4.56 -11.23 -6.35
C GLN A 40 -3.68 -10.70 -5.22
N GLU A 41 -2.38 -10.97 -5.23
CA GLU A 41 -1.46 -10.49 -4.20
C GLU A 41 -1.43 -8.94 -4.15
N LEU A 42 -1.48 -8.29 -5.30
CA LEU A 42 -1.54 -6.83 -5.37
C LEU A 42 -2.90 -6.30 -4.94
N VAL A 43 -3.99 -6.96 -5.34
CA VAL A 43 -5.36 -6.64 -4.92
C VAL A 43 -5.49 -6.73 -3.39
N GLU A 44 -5.01 -7.82 -2.78
CA GLU A 44 -5.05 -8.00 -1.32
C GLU A 44 -4.17 -6.96 -0.59
N SER A 45 -3.05 -6.56 -1.17
CA SER A 45 -2.21 -5.49 -0.63
C SER A 45 -2.96 -4.14 -0.59
N LEU A 46 -3.71 -3.81 -1.65
CA LEU A 46 -4.54 -2.61 -1.71
C LEU A 46 -5.71 -2.67 -0.72
N LYS A 47 -6.38 -3.81 -0.61
CA LYS A 47 -7.45 -4.04 0.38
C LYS A 47 -6.92 -3.90 1.82
N SER A 48 -5.75 -4.45 2.09
CA SER A 48 -5.07 -4.32 3.38
C SER A 48 -4.70 -2.86 3.71
N ALA A 49 -4.47 -2.05 2.68
CA ALA A 49 -4.23 -0.62 2.80
C ALA A 49 -5.52 0.23 2.90
N GLY A 50 -6.69 -0.42 2.99
CA GLY A 50 -7.99 0.23 3.20
C GLY A 50 -8.74 0.57 1.93
N GLN A 51 -8.27 0.17 0.74
CA GLN A 51 -9.01 0.30 -0.49
C GLN A 51 -10.12 -0.76 -0.58
N VAL A 52 -11.16 -0.51 -1.35
CA VAL A 52 -12.33 -1.39 -1.45
C VAL A 52 -12.49 -1.87 -2.88
N GLU A 53 -12.38 -3.18 -3.08
CA GLU A 53 -12.70 -3.81 -4.35
C GLU A 53 -14.23 -3.85 -4.54
N VAL A 54 -14.70 -3.47 -5.73
CA VAL A 54 -16.12 -3.52 -6.11
C VAL A 54 -16.32 -4.39 -7.35
N SER A 55 -17.47 -5.04 -7.42
CA SER A 55 -17.84 -5.92 -8.54
C SER A 55 -18.57 -5.17 -9.66
N ILE A 56 -19.00 -3.93 -9.41
CA ILE A 56 -19.74 -3.11 -10.35
C ILE A 56 -18.88 -1.92 -10.73
N LEU A 57 -18.64 -1.75 -12.04
CA LEU A 57 -17.79 -0.71 -12.58
C LEU A 57 -18.24 0.70 -12.18
N GLU A 58 -19.54 0.95 -12.20
CA GLU A 58 -20.17 2.25 -11.90
C GLU A 58 -19.86 2.72 -10.48
N ASP A 59 -19.76 1.77 -9.55
CA ASP A 59 -19.49 2.03 -8.12
C ASP A 59 -18.03 2.31 -7.83
N SER A 60 -17.12 2.13 -8.80
CA SER A 60 -15.69 2.34 -8.62
C SER A 60 -15.29 3.80 -8.78
N ASP A 61 -14.24 4.21 -8.10
CA ASP A 61 -13.59 5.51 -8.27
C ASP A 61 -12.50 5.44 -9.36
N TYR A 62 -11.84 4.26 -9.50
CA TYR A 62 -10.82 4.02 -10.50
C TYR A 62 -10.78 2.55 -10.91
N LEU A 63 -10.11 2.29 -12.05
CA LEU A 63 -9.84 0.95 -12.56
C LEU A 63 -8.44 0.51 -12.16
N LEU A 64 -8.30 -0.77 -11.81
CA LEU A 64 -7.04 -1.46 -11.70
C LEU A 64 -6.96 -2.48 -12.84
N VAL A 65 -6.21 -2.14 -13.88
CA VAL A 65 -6.11 -2.92 -15.11
C VAL A 65 -4.86 -3.76 -15.09
N PHE A 66 -4.98 -5.07 -15.20
CA PHE A 66 -3.86 -6.01 -15.28
C PHE A 66 -3.65 -6.45 -16.72
N CYS A 67 -2.47 -6.15 -17.26
CA CYS A 67 -2.05 -6.51 -18.62
C CYS A 67 -0.87 -7.49 -18.56
N PRO A 68 -1.12 -8.81 -18.56
CA PRO A 68 -0.05 -9.79 -18.68
C PRO A 68 0.51 -9.80 -20.09
N ILE A 69 1.85 -9.73 -20.20
CA ILE A 69 2.55 -9.72 -21.48
C ILE A 69 2.68 -11.16 -21.99
N ALA A 70 2.05 -11.41 -23.13
CA ALA A 70 2.04 -12.71 -23.80
C ALA A 70 2.78 -12.69 -25.14
N SER A 71 2.80 -11.56 -25.84
CA SER A 71 3.42 -11.43 -27.15
C SER A 71 4.48 -10.32 -27.20
N ARG A 72 4.04 -9.09 -27.32
CA ARG A 72 4.88 -7.89 -27.35
C ARG A 72 4.28 -6.83 -26.46
N VAL A 73 5.11 -6.22 -25.63
CA VAL A 73 4.67 -5.23 -24.63
C VAL A 73 3.75 -4.17 -25.24
N GLY A 74 4.16 -3.53 -26.34
CA GLY A 74 3.34 -2.48 -26.97
C GLY A 74 2.02 -2.98 -27.54
N THR A 75 2.00 -4.16 -28.14
CA THR A 75 0.78 -4.75 -28.72
C THR A 75 -0.20 -5.14 -27.62
N ASP A 76 0.30 -5.83 -26.59
CA ASP A 76 -0.54 -6.31 -25.49
C ASP A 76 -1.10 -5.12 -24.66
N ILE A 77 -0.30 -4.05 -24.47
CA ILE A 77 -0.76 -2.82 -23.85
C ILE A 77 -1.85 -2.14 -24.69
N SER A 78 -1.65 -2.01 -26.02
CA SER A 78 -2.64 -1.38 -26.89
C SER A 78 -3.97 -2.14 -26.85
N GLU A 79 -3.92 -3.47 -26.96
CA GLU A 79 -5.10 -4.33 -26.86
C GLU A 79 -5.79 -4.20 -25.48
N ALA A 80 -5.03 -4.19 -24.40
CA ALA A 80 -5.57 -4.00 -23.05
C ALA A 80 -6.29 -2.65 -22.89
N LEU A 81 -5.75 -1.59 -23.48
CA LEU A 81 -6.33 -0.24 -23.40
C LEU A 81 -7.54 -0.06 -24.31
N GLU A 82 -7.58 -0.75 -25.47
CA GLU A 82 -8.75 -0.77 -26.36
C GLU A 82 -9.94 -1.50 -25.72
N ASN A 83 -9.66 -2.60 -25.00
CA ASN A 83 -10.67 -3.41 -24.33
C ASN A 83 -11.01 -2.90 -22.91
N MET A 84 -10.32 -1.87 -22.44
CA MET A 84 -10.55 -1.30 -21.10
C MET A 84 -11.93 -0.64 -21.02
N PRO A 85 -12.73 -0.94 -19.98
CA PRO A 85 -14.01 -0.28 -19.76
C PRO A 85 -13.86 1.24 -19.71
N GLY A 86 -14.72 1.95 -20.44
CA GLY A 86 -14.67 3.41 -20.49
C GLY A 86 -15.19 4.09 -19.22
N GLY A 87 -14.92 5.39 -19.10
CA GLY A 87 -15.56 6.27 -18.10
C GLY A 87 -14.76 6.58 -16.84
N LYS A 88 -13.80 5.74 -16.46
CA LYS A 88 -13.00 5.93 -15.23
C LYS A 88 -11.51 6.09 -15.53
N ASN A 89 -10.80 6.72 -14.62
CA ASN A 89 -9.33 6.75 -14.65
C ASN A 89 -8.76 5.39 -14.24
N ALA A 90 -7.60 5.03 -14.77
CA ALA A 90 -7.03 3.71 -14.58
C ALA A 90 -5.58 3.73 -14.09
N ILE A 91 -5.25 2.74 -13.28
CA ILE A 91 -3.88 2.30 -13.00
C ILE A 91 -3.64 1.07 -13.89
N LEU A 92 -2.62 1.09 -14.73
CA LEU A 92 -2.22 -0.03 -15.57
C LEU A 92 -1.06 -0.77 -14.92
N VAL A 93 -1.25 -2.04 -14.63
CA VAL A 93 -0.24 -2.96 -14.12
C VAL A 93 0.20 -3.88 -15.25
N VAL A 94 1.38 -3.64 -15.80
CA VAL A 94 1.97 -4.46 -16.85
C VAL A 94 2.74 -5.61 -16.20
N MET A 95 2.33 -6.83 -16.50
CA MET A 95 2.82 -8.03 -15.83
C MET A 95 3.73 -8.84 -16.76
N HIS A 96 5.02 -8.93 -16.43
CA HIS A 96 6.04 -9.65 -17.19
C HIS A 96 6.24 -11.05 -16.63
N HIS A 97 6.01 -12.06 -17.46
CA HIS A 97 6.18 -13.45 -17.06
C HIS A 97 7.67 -13.85 -17.10
N THR A 98 8.25 -14.09 -15.94
CA THR A 98 9.65 -14.52 -15.79
C THR A 98 9.86 -15.21 -14.45
N PHE A 99 10.75 -16.19 -14.41
CA PHE A 99 11.19 -16.83 -13.15
C PHE A 99 12.34 -16.05 -12.45
N ASN A 100 12.97 -15.09 -13.15
CA ASN A 100 14.10 -14.33 -12.62
C ASN A 100 13.61 -13.07 -11.89
N PRO A 101 13.75 -12.97 -10.54
CA PRO A 101 13.31 -11.80 -9.78
C PRO A 101 14.16 -10.53 -10.08
N ASN A 102 15.35 -10.68 -10.64
CA ASN A 102 16.24 -9.59 -11.02
C ASN A 102 16.13 -9.24 -12.51
N TYR A 103 15.06 -9.67 -13.17
CA TYR A 103 14.84 -9.36 -14.58
C TYR A 103 14.62 -7.85 -14.77
N VAL A 104 15.42 -7.26 -15.69
CA VAL A 104 15.34 -5.82 -15.99
C VAL A 104 14.32 -5.59 -17.08
N VAL A 105 13.32 -4.79 -16.80
CA VAL A 105 12.25 -4.40 -17.72
C VAL A 105 12.43 -2.96 -18.16
N ALA A 106 12.24 -2.71 -19.46
CA ALA A 106 12.15 -1.33 -19.96
C ALA A 106 10.81 -0.73 -19.47
N PRO A 107 10.77 0.50 -18.95
CA PRO A 107 9.56 1.11 -18.44
C PRO A 107 8.42 1.14 -19.46
N SER A 108 7.31 0.48 -19.18
CA SER A 108 6.16 0.33 -20.08
C SER A 108 5.34 1.62 -20.22
N ASN A 109 5.47 2.56 -19.29
CA ASN A 109 4.77 3.86 -19.34
C ASN A 109 5.03 4.64 -20.62
N ARG A 110 6.17 4.41 -21.30
CA ARG A 110 6.52 5.06 -22.58
C ARG A 110 5.62 4.62 -23.75
N GLN A 111 4.93 3.49 -23.60
CA GLN A 111 4.07 2.91 -24.63
C GLN A 111 2.58 3.21 -24.39
N VAL A 112 2.28 3.86 -23.26
CA VAL A 112 0.91 4.21 -22.87
C VAL A 112 0.58 5.61 -23.33
N THR A 113 -0.38 5.71 -24.26
CA THR A 113 -0.83 7.00 -24.83
C THR A 113 -2.21 7.41 -24.34
N ASN A 114 -2.93 6.51 -23.63
CA ASN A 114 -4.29 6.79 -23.17
C ASN A 114 -4.27 7.74 -21.95
N PRO A 115 -4.87 8.95 -22.07
CA PRO A 115 -4.84 9.95 -21.00
C PRO A 115 -5.64 9.55 -19.75
N LYS A 116 -6.48 8.53 -19.83
CA LYS A 116 -7.19 7.98 -18.67
C LYS A 116 -6.31 7.14 -17.78
N VAL A 117 -5.18 6.64 -18.28
CA VAL A 117 -4.18 5.93 -17.48
C VAL A 117 -3.30 6.95 -16.78
N PHE A 118 -3.53 7.16 -15.50
CA PHE A 118 -2.78 8.14 -14.72
C PHE A 118 -1.51 7.56 -14.07
N LEU A 119 -1.41 6.23 -14.00
CA LEU A 119 -0.22 5.52 -13.54
C LEU A 119 -0.05 4.21 -14.31
N THR A 120 1.20 3.92 -14.70
CA THR A 120 1.60 2.63 -15.27
C THR A 120 2.76 2.09 -14.46
N VAL A 121 2.65 0.86 -14.00
CA VAL A 121 3.70 0.14 -13.26
C VAL A 121 3.98 -1.20 -13.90
N ASP A 122 5.23 -1.65 -13.78
CA ASP A 122 5.70 -2.94 -14.26
C ASP A 122 5.87 -3.92 -13.10
N CYS A 123 5.39 -5.15 -13.25
CA CYS A 123 5.51 -6.22 -12.26
C CYS A 123 6.06 -7.50 -12.87
N LEU A 124 6.79 -8.29 -12.07
CA LEU A 124 7.27 -9.61 -12.44
C LEU A 124 6.40 -10.69 -11.78
N PHE A 125 6.02 -11.70 -12.55
CA PHE A 125 5.24 -12.82 -12.01
C PHE A 125 5.66 -14.15 -12.62
N TYR A 126 5.46 -15.23 -11.85
CA TYR A 126 5.71 -16.60 -12.29
C TYR A 126 4.78 -17.57 -11.56
N GLU A 127 4.24 -18.58 -12.29
CA GLU A 127 3.38 -19.64 -11.72
C GLU A 127 2.25 -19.12 -10.81
N GLY A 128 1.58 -18.05 -11.23
CA GLY A 128 0.42 -17.51 -10.50
C GLY A 128 0.77 -16.71 -9.24
N LYS A 129 2.04 -16.27 -9.08
CA LYS A 129 2.51 -15.45 -7.97
C LYS A 129 3.32 -14.27 -8.47
N LEU A 130 3.28 -13.16 -7.73
CA LEU A 130 4.23 -12.08 -7.91
C LEU A 130 5.60 -12.52 -7.40
N LEU A 131 6.68 -12.14 -8.08
CA LEU A 131 8.03 -12.43 -7.62
C LEU A 131 8.43 -11.47 -6.48
N GLN A 132 9.24 -11.97 -5.57
CA GLN A 132 9.92 -11.11 -4.59
C GLN A 132 11.05 -10.36 -5.30
N SER A 133 10.77 -9.15 -5.75
CA SER A 133 11.68 -8.32 -6.53
C SER A 133 11.52 -6.85 -6.18
N ASP A 134 12.61 -6.09 -6.31
CA ASP A 134 12.60 -4.65 -6.09
C ASP A 134 11.60 -3.95 -7.04
N LEU A 135 11.44 -4.47 -8.25
CA LEU A 135 10.47 -3.93 -9.23
C LEU A 135 9.04 -4.01 -8.70
N ASN A 136 8.64 -5.14 -8.11
CA ASN A 136 7.30 -5.32 -7.56
C ASN A 136 7.09 -4.47 -6.29
N GLU A 137 8.12 -4.29 -5.46
CA GLU A 137 8.06 -3.38 -4.31
C GLU A 137 7.89 -1.93 -4.74
N ILE A 138 8.65 -1.50 -5.75
CA ILE A 138 8.54 -0.15 -6.33
C ILE A 138 7.15 0.04 -6.93
N ALA A 139 6.64 -0.93 -7.69
CA ALA A 139 5.30 -0.87 -8.29
C ALA A 139 4.22 -0.67 -7.23
N LEU A 140 4.24 -1.47 -6.16
CA LEU A 140 3.29 -1.34 -5.06
C LEU A 140 3.42 0.03 -4.37
N HIS A 141 4.66 0.49 -4.12
CA HIS A 141 4.91 1.80 -3.53
C HIS A 141 4.34 2.95 -4.38
N GLU A 142 4.57 2.92 -5.70
CA GLU A 142 4.06 3.95 -6.61
C GLU A 142 2.53 3.96 -6.67
N ILE A 143 1.88 2.79 -6.68
CA ILE A 143 0.43 2.69 -6.60
C ILE A 143 -0.07 3.32 -5.29
N MET A 144 0.46 2.90 -4.14
CA MET A 144 0.06 3.44 -2.85
C MET A 144 0.24 4.95 -2.76
N LYS A 145 1.39 5.45 -3.23
CA LYS A 145 1.71 6.88 -3.28
C LYS A 145 0.72 7.64 -4.16
N SER A 146 0.35 7.12 -5.33
CA SER A 146 -0.60 7.75 -6.25
C SER A 146 -2.02 7.83 -5.67
N LEU A 147 -2.35 6.91 -4.78
CA LEU A 147 -3.62 6.87 -4.04
C LEU A 147 -3.60 7.72 -2.76
N GLY A 148 -2.48 8.35 -2.41
CA GLY A 148 -2.32 9.13 -1.18
C GLY A 148 -2.20 8.26 0.07
N ILE A 149 -1.76 7.00 -0.07
CA ILE A 149 -1.60 6.07 1.04
C ILE A 149 -0.15 6.12 1.50
N CYS A 150 0.08 6.39 2.79
CA CYS A 150 1.40 6.29 3.38
C CYS A 150 1.81 4.80 3.47
N TYR A 151 2.69 4.38 2.58
CA TYR A 151 3.23 3.04 2.53
C TYR A 151 4.64 3.02 3.13
N SER A 152 4.87 2.16 4.14
CA SER A 152 6.19 1.89 4.66
C SER A 152 6.67 0.53 4.13
N PRO A 153 7.73 0.48 3.31
CA PRO A 153 8.15 -0.76 2.63
C PRO A 153 8.62 -1.88 3.57
N HIS A 154 8.80 -1.61 4.85
CA HIS A 154 9.39 -2.57 5.80
C HIS A 154 8.41 -3.59 6.42
N SER A 155 7.15 -3.72 5.99
CA SER A 155 6.19 -4.59 6.67
C SER A 155 5.54 -5.70 5.85
N SER A 156 5.88 -5.94 4.58
CA SER A 156 5.03 -6.80 3.74
C SER A 156 5.47 -8.25 3.55
N TRP A 157 6.65 -8.66 3.99
CA TRP A 157 7.07 -10.06 3.86
C TRP A 157 7.33 -10.69 5.23
N GLY A 158 6.30 -11.23 5.86
CA GLY A 158 6.46 -12.13 7.00
C GLY A 158 5.96 -11.70 8.36
N ALA A 159 5.17 -10.62 8.50
CA ALA A 159 4.67 -10.22 9.80
C ALA A 159 3.18 -9.88 9.81
N SER A 160 2.34 -10.90 9.74
CA SER A 160 0.90 -10.78 10.11
C SER A 160 0.68 -10.38 11.58
N PHE A 161 1.72 -10.24 12.38
CA PHE A 161 1.62 -10.00 13.83
C PHE A 161 2.10 -8.63 14.31
N VAL A 162 2.76 -7.80 13.51
CA VAL A 162 3.30 -6.51 13.99
C VAL A 162 2.39 -5.31 13.65
N LYS A 163 1.34 -5.52 12.85
CA LYS A 163 0.45 -4.44 12.39
C LYS A 163 -0.45 -3.80 13.46
N MET A 164 -0.47 -4.34 14.69
CA MET A 164 -1.34 -3.82 15.76
C MET A 164 -0.60 -3.02 16.84
N TRP A 165 0.73 -2.97 16.84
CA TRP A 165 1.48 -2.35 17.93
C TRP A 165 2.05 -0.96 17.65
N ASN A 166 2.25 -0.56 16.39
CA ASN A 166 2.88 0.73 16.08
C ASN A 166 1.91 1.91 15.92
N CYS A 167 0.59 1.69 15.88
CA CYS A 167 -0.37 2.80 15.90
C CYS A 167 -0.76 3.29 17.30
N TRP A 168 -0.42 2.52 18.35
CA TRP A 168 -0.81 2.86 19.75
C TRP A 168 0.32 3.43 20.60
N THR A 169 1.56 3.41 20.16
CA THR A 169 2.70 3.85 20.98
C THR A 169 3.08 5.32 20.83
N TRP A 170 2.42 6.10 19.95
CA TRP A 170 2.67 7.55 19.82
C TRP A 170 1.56 8.43 20.40
N ALA A 171 0.50 7.86 20.97
CA ALA A 171 -0.53 8.59 21.68
C ALA A 171 -0.45 8.33 23.20
N GLY A 172 0.49 8.94 23.87
CA GLY A 172 0.33 9.37 25.28
C GLY A 172 0.41 8.34 26.40
N VAL A 173 0.85 7.09 26.22
CA VAL A 173 0.97 6.11 27.32
C VAL A 173 2.41 5.63 27.56
N GLY A 174 3.38 6.14 26.81
CA GLY A 174 4.79 5.71 26.86
C GLY A 174 5.58 6.08 28.11
N ALA A 175 5.09 6.92 29.00
CA ALA A 175 5.86 7.38 30.17
C ALA A 175 5.63 6.56 31.45
N VAL A 176 4.49 5.89 31.58
CA VAL A 176 4.14 5.18 32.81
C VAL A 176 4.61 3.71 32.79
N THR A 177 4.58 3.06 31.65
CA THR A 177 4.96 1.65 31.52
C THR A 177 6.47 1.42 31.57
N THR A 178 7.28 2.35 31.05
CA THR A 178 8.75 2.28 31.15
C THR A 178 9.24 2.43 32.58
N VAL A 179 8.63 3.30 33.38
CA VAL A 179 9.00 3.48 34.79
C VAL A 179 8.68 2.22 35.60
N VAL A 180 7.54 1.58 35.37
CA VAL A 180 7.15 0.35 36.08
C VAL A 180 8.08 -0.82 35.74
N VAL A 181 8.47 -0.98 34.48
CA VAL A 181 9.40 -2.06 34.08
C VAL A 181 10.78 -1.85 34.67
N VAL A 182 11.30 -0.63 34.68
CA VAL A 182 12.62 -0.31 35.29
C VAL A 182 12.59 -0.54 36.79
N VAL A 183 11.52 -0.15 37.48
CA VAL A 183 11.40 -0.35 38.95
C VAL A 183 11.32 -1.84 39.29
N VAL A 184 10.56 -2.64 38.53
CA VAL A 184 10.47 -4.08 38.74
C VAL A 184 11.82 -4.77 38.51
N PHE A 185 12.54 -4.39 37.43
CA PHE A 185 13.87 -4.95 37.16
C PHE A 185 14.90 -4.58 38.24
N THR A 186 14.90 -3.34 38.72
CA THR A 186 15.82 -2.93 39.80
C THR A 186 15.53 -3.63 41.13
N VAL A 187 14.27 -3.83 41.48
CA VAL A 187 13.88 -4.59 42.68
C VAL A 187 14.33 -6.05 42.59
N VAL A 188 14.10 -6.71 41.43
CA VAL A 188 14.52 -8.11 41.23
C VAL A 188 16.04 -8.25 41.30
N ILE A 189 16.82 -7.35 40.71
CA ILE A 189 18.27 -7.37 40.74
C ILE A 189 18.79 -7.17 42.19
N VAL A 190 18.20 -6.25 42.95
CA VAL A 190 18.59 -6.01 44.34
C VAL A 190 18.28 -7.25 45.24
N GLU A 191 17.18 -7.92 45.00
CA GLU A 191 16.82 -9.17 45.69
C GLU A 191 17.79 -10.31 45.36
N MET A 192 18.28 -10.40 44.10
CA MET A 192 19.24 -11.40 43.69
C MET A 192 20.65 -11.17 44.25
N ILE A 193 21.03 -9.93 44.52
CA ILE A 193 22.36 -9.59 45.08
C ILE A 193 22.41 -9.79 46.61
N LYS A 194 21.24 -9.80 47.27
CA LYS A 194 21.14 -10.03 48.71
C LYS A 194 21.11 -11.51 49.15
N LYS A 195 21.14 -12.43 48.18
CA LYS A 195 21.15 -13.87 48.38
C LYS A 195 22.53 -14.47 48.06
#